data_f2f51ede300205fc136f3e5a9a249950
#
_entry.id   f2f51ede300205fc136f3e5a9a249950
#
_cell.length_a   1.000
_cell.length_b   1.000
_cell.length_c   1.000
_cell.angle_alpha   90.00
_cell.angle_beta   90.00
_cell.angle_gamma   90.00
#
_symmetry.space_group_name_H-M   'P 1'
#
loop_
_entity.id
_entity.type
_entity.pdbx_description
1 polymer ?
#
loop_
_entity_poly.entity_id
_entity_poly.type
_entity_poly.pdbx_seq_one_letter_code
_entity_poly.pdbx_strand_id
1 'polypeptide(L)'
;MTAAQQQIPAGYCQNAQGALIPEKTIKPIDRERNDLVLDIVSRARGLSEQIAAFKAQTFADIAAFVELSLEQYETNLGGKKGNLTLYSFDGRFKVQRAIQEHLQFDERLQAARTLIDECLADWTADARPEVQAIVAGAFNTDKQGNISTGRVLALRRLEIKDERWQRAMTAIGEAIQVVGSKSYVRVYERVGESDFYRVIPLDIAAVPA
;
A
#
# COMPACT_ATOMS: atom_id res chain seq x y z
N MET A 1 -12.15 25.47 -3.75
CA MET A 1 -12.39 26.75 -3.05
C MET A 1 -11.10 27.09 -2.31
N THR A 2 -10.32 28.03 -2.83
CA THR A 2 -9.05 28.48 -2.26
C THR A 2 -9.40 29.36 -1.06
N ALA A 3 -9.09 28.89 0.15
CA ALA A 3 -9.23 29.71 1.34
C ALA A 3 -8.31 30.93 1.19
N ALA A 4 -8.90 32.14 1.21
CA ALA A 4 -8.15 33.38 1.21
C ALA A 4 -7.20 33.33 2.43
N GLN A 5 -5.89 33.37 2.18
CA GLN A 5 -4.89 33.55 3.23
C GLN A 5 -5.16 34.91 3.88
N GLN A 6 -5.76 34.87 5.07
CA GLN A 6 -5.91 36.06 5.88
C GLN A 6 -4.51 36.60 6.20
N GLN A 7 -4.22 37.86 5.72
CA GLN A 7 -2.96 38.51 6.07
C GLN A 7 -2.92 38.73 7.58
N ILE A 8 -1.96 38.08 8.24
CA ILE A 8 -1.73 38.25 9.67
C ILE A 8 -1.13 39.68 9.87
N PRO A 9 -1.73 40.56 10.69
CA PRO A 9 -1.18 41.88 10.97
C PRO A 9 0.20 41.78 11.65
N ALA A 10 1.06 42.77 11.41
CA ALA A 10 2.36 42.84 12.07
C ALA A 10 2.22 42.85 13.60
N GLY A 11 3.03 42.02 14.29
CA GLY A 11 2.99 41.88 15.74
C GLY A 11 1.93 40.90 16.26
N TYR A 12 1.27 40.15 15.40
CA TYR A 12 0.32 39.09 15.77
C TYR A 12 0.73 37.74 15.16
N CYS A 13 0.44 36.66 15.89
CA CYS A 13 0.53 35.30 15.41
C CYS A 13 -0.85 34.65 15.45
N GLN A 14 -1.13 33.74 14.51
CA GLN A 14 -2.36 32.97 14.51
C GLN A 14 -2.16 31.67 15.31
N ASN A 15 -3.06 31.39 16.25
CA ASN A 15 -3.06 30.14 16.99
C ASN A 15 -3.78 29.00 16.22
N ALA A 16 -3.78 27.80 16.80
CA ALA A 16 -4.41 26.61 16.17
C ALA A 16 -5.93 26.73 15.95
N GLN A 17 -6.60 27.63 16.69
CA GLN A 17 -8.04 27.94 16.55
C GLN A 17 -8.33 29.07 15.55
N GLY A 18 -7.29 29.62 14.91
CA GLY A 18 -7.42 30.73 13.98
C GLY A 18 -7.47 32.11 14.63
N ALA A 19 -7.36 32.21 15.94
CA ALA A 19 -7.36 33.50 16.67
C ALA A 19 -6.03 34.21 16.55
N LEU A 20 -6.07 35.53 16.38
CA LEU A 20 -4.89 36.41 16.34
C LEU A 20 -4.44 36.73 17.76
N ILE A 21 -3.24 36.33 18.13
CA ILE A 21 -2.63 36.55 19.44
C ILE A 21 -1.48 37.55 19.29
N PRO A 22 -1.43 38.61 20.12
CA PRO A 22 -0.29 39.51 20.10
C PRO A 22 1.00 38.78 20.44
N GLU A 23 2.03 38.93 19.62
CA GLU A 23 3.34 38.26 19.85
C GLU A 23 3.90 38.48 21.25
N LYS A 24 3.70 39.70 21.81
CA LYS A 24 4.17 40.06 23.14
C LYS A 24 3.57 39.25 24.28
N THR A 25 2.39 38.63 24.06
CA THR A 25 1.69 37.82 25.07
C THR A 25 2.08 36.35 25.00
N ILE A 26 2.82 35.91 23.96
CA ILE A 26 3.31 34.55 23.84
C ILE A 26 4.48 34.33 24.75
N LYS A 27 4.41 33.31 25.61
CA LYS A 27 5.50 33.00 26.55
C LYS A 27 6.78 32.62 25.78
N PRO A 28 7.96 33.00 26.26
CA PRO A 28 9.23 32.68 25.61
C PRO A 28 9.38 31.18 25.27
N ILE A 29 9.05 30.32 26.22
CA ILE A 29 9.12 28.85 26.01
C ILE A 29 8.21 28.33 24.89
N ASP A 30 7.08 29.00 24.65
CA ASP A 30 6.17 28.59 23.59
C ASP A 30 6.70 29.05 22.19
N ARG A 31 7.45 30.15 22.14
CA ARG A 31 8.19 30.58 20.95
C ARG A 31 9.33 29.61 20.65
N GLU A 32 10.17 29.31 21.62
CA GLU A 32 11.26 28.35 21.45
C GLU A 32 10.76 27.00 20.98
N ARG A 33 9.62 26.53 21.51
CA ARG A 33 8.97 25.31 21.04
C ARG A 33 8.50 25.44 19.60
N ASN A 34 7.87 26.55 19.24
CA ASN A 34 7.42 26.82 17.88
C ASN A 34 8.59 26.80 16.91
N ASP A 35 9.67 27.48 17.23
CA ASP A 35 10.84 27.60 16.35
C ASP A 35 11.54 26.24 16.20
N LEU A 36 11.67 25.47 17.28
CA LEU A 36 12.17 24.11 17.23
C LEU A 36 11.32 23.21 16.30
N VAL A 37 9.98 23.28 16.43
CA VAL A 37 9.08 22.48 15.60
C VAL A 37 9.20 22.88 14.13
N LEU A 38 9.23 24.18 13.84
CA LEU A 38 9.35 24.68 12.47
C LEU A 38 10.69 24.30 11.83
N ASP A 39 11.79 24.33 12.57
CA ASP A 39 13.10 23.90 12.10
C ASP A 39 13.10 22.39 11.78
N ILE A 40 12.58 21.56 12.69
CA ILE A 40 12.45 20.11 12.46
C ILE A 40 11.58 19.82 11.23
N VAL A 41 10.43 20.50 11.08
CA VAL A 41 9.53 20.32 9.93
C VAL A 41 10.21 20.74 8.63
N SER A 42 10.96 21.85 8.64
CA SER A 42 11.71 22.30 7.46
C SER A 42 12.72 21.26 6.99
N ARG A 43 13.52 20.72 7.91
CA ARG A 43 14.49 19.64 7.61
C ARG A 43 13.79 18.35 7.13
N ALA A 44 12.68 17.98 7.77
CA ALA A 44 11.92 16.80 7.38
C ALA A 44 11.33 16.93 5.97
N ARG A 45 10.84 18.12 5.58
CA ARG A 45 10.36 18.40 4.22
C ARG A 45 11.47 18.24 3.20
N GLY A 46 12.67 18.79 3.44
CA GLY A 46 13.81 18.64 2.53
C GLY A 46 14.21 17.18 2.34
N LEU A 47 14.25 16.37 3.42
CA LEU A 47 14.51 14.94 3.32
C LEU A 47 13.41 14.21 2.54
N SER A 48 12.14 14.55 2.76
CA SER A 48 11.02 13.96 2.04
C SER A 48 11.09 14.24 0.53
N GLU A 49 11.48 15.46 0.13
CA GLU A 49 11.69 15.83 -1.27
C GLU A 49 12.85 15.05 -1.89
N GLN A 50 13.96 14.87 -1.17
CA GLN A 50 15.08 14.05 -1.62
C GLN A 50 14.69 12.58 -1.82
N ILE A 51 13.91 12.01 -0.91
CA ILE A 51 13.38 10.63 -1.03
C ILE A 51 12.44 10.53 -2.24
N ALA A 52 11.59 11.52 -2.47
CA ALA A 52 10.70 11.55 -3.62
C ALA A 52 11.47 11.61 -4.95
N ALA A 53 12.49 12.46 -5.03
CA ALA A 53 13.37 12.57 -6.19
C ALA A 53 14.15 11.27 -6.44
N PHE A 54 14.74 10.68 -5.40
CA PHE A 54 15.42 9.38 -5.47
C PHE A 54 14.48 8.29 -5.98
N LYS A 55 13.26 8.22 -5.46
CA LYS A 55 12.26 7.26 -5.91
C LYS A 55 11.95 7.43 -7.39
N ALA A 56 11.67 8.65 -7.84
CA ALA A 56 11.33 8.93 -9.24
C ALA A 56 12.49 8.55 -10.17
N GLN A 57 13.72 8.95 -9.83
CA GLN A 57 14.91 8.63 -10.61
C GLN A 57 15.15 7.13 -10.68
N THR A 58 15.03 6.41 -9.55
CA THR A 58 15.22 4.95 -9.51
C THR A 58 14.23 4.22 -10.40
N PHE A 59 12.97 4.66 -10.46
CA PHE A 59 12.00 4.08 -11.39
C PHE A 59 12.35 4.33 -12.86
N ALA A 60 12.83 5.53 -13.19
CA ALA A 60 13.27 5.88 -14.54
C ALA A 60 14.49 5.03 -14.96
N ASP A 61 15.48 4.91 -14.08
CA ASP A 61 16.69 4.13 -14.33
C ASP A 61 16.38 2.64 -14.54
N ILE A 62 15.51 2.06 -13.69
CA ILE A 62 15.06 0.67 -13.85
C ILE A 62 14.29 0.49 -15.18
N ALA A 63 13.46 1.45 -15.57
CA ALA A 63 12.71 1.37 -16.82
C ALA A 63 13.65 1.41 -18.03
N ALA A 64 14.60 2.34 -18.04
CA ALA A 64 15.62 2.46 -19.10
C ALA A 64 16.50 1.20 -19.21
N PHE A 65 16.91 0.63 -18.07
CA PHE A 65 17.67 -0.62 -18.05
C PHE A 65 16.89 -1.79 -18.63
N VAL A 66 15.59 -1.90 -18.29
CA VAL A 66 14.71 -2.96 -18.83
C VAL A 66 14.56 -2.80 -20.34
N GLU A 67 14.36 -1.60 -20.86
CA GLU A 67 14.28 -1.32 -22.30
C GLU A 67 15.60 -1.74 -23.01
N LEU A 68 16.74 -1.34 -22.48
CA LEU A 68 18.04 -1.74 -23.01
C LEU A 68 18.25 -3.27 -23.03
N SER A 69 17.81 -3.95 -21.97
CA SER A 69 17.91 -5.42 -21.87
C SER A 69 17.02 -6.11 -22.90
N LEU A 70 15.84 -5.58 -23.19
CA LEU A 70 14.91 -6.13 -24.17
C LEU A 70 15.40 -5.93 -25.61
N GLU A 71 15.97 -4.77 -25.90
CA GLU A 71 16.61 -4.49 -27.20
C GLU A 71 17.69 -5.51 -27.53
N GLN A 72 18.48 -5.91 -26.53
CA GLN A 72 19.54 -6.92 -26.72
C GLN A 72 19.00 -8.29 -27.17
N TYR A 73 17.75 -8.62 -26.84
CA TYR A 73 17.13 -9.90 -27.21
C TYR A 73 16.08 -9.77 -28.32
N GLU A 74 16.01 -8.61 -28.99
CA GLU A 74 15.04 -8.32 -30.07
C GLU A 74 13.60 -8.63 -29.67
N THR A 75 13.24 -8.48 -28.37
CA THR A 75 11.93 -8.81 -27.83
C THR A 75 11.20 -7.59 -27.30
N ASN A 76 9.88 -7.53 -27.51
CA ASN A 76 9.00 -6.55 -26.89
C ASN A 76 8.19 -7.24 -25.79
N LEU A 77 8.43 -6.89 -24.53
CA LEU A 77 7.52 -7.29 -23.45
C LEU A 77 6.25 -6.45 -23.52
N GLY A 78 5.14 -7.08 -23.80
CA GLY A 78 3.81 -6.46 -23.85
C GLY A 78 3.28 -6.03 -22.47
N GLY A 79 4.08 -5.28 -21.69
CA GLY A 79 3.63 -4.72 -20.41
C GLY A 79 4.74 -4.15 -19.56
N LYS A 80 4.64 -2.85 -19.24
CA LYS A 80 5.54 -2.15 -18.31
C LYS A 80 5.31 -2.55 -16.83
N LYS A 81 4.38 -3.47 -16.56
CA LYS A 81 3.98 -3.89 -15.21
C LYS A 81 4.63 -5.24 -14.86
N GLY A 82 5.36 -5.27 -13.78
CA GLY A 82 5.92 -6.51 -13.22
C GLY A 82 6.87 -6.24 -12.05
N ASN A 83 6.96 -7.24 -11.18
CA ASN A 83 7.98 -7.28 -10.14
C ASN A 83 9.33 -7.58 -10.81
N LEU A 84 10.36 -6.86 -10.43
CA LEU A 84 11.70 -7.00 -10.95
C LEU A 84 12.70 -6.96 -9.81
N THR A 85 13.72 -7.82 -9.88
CA THR A 85 14.86 -7.79 -8.97
C THR A 85 16.13 -7.71 -9.79
N LEU A 86 16.95 -6.69 -9.55
CA LEU A 86 18.25 -6.48 -10.15
C LEU A 86 19.33 -6.72 -9.10
N TYR A 87 20.36 -7.43 -9.45
CA TYR A 87 21.53 -7.68 -8.59
C TYR A 87 22.75 -6.95 -9.11
N SER A 88 23.64 -6.50 -8.22
CA SER A 88 24.98 -6.13 -8.60
C SER A 88 25.74 -7.36 -9.11
N PHE A 89 26.76 -7.15 -9.94
CA PHE A 89 27.55 -8.24 -10.53
C PHE A 89 28.18 -9.15 -9.48
N ASP A 90 28.62 -8.59 -8.36
CA ASP A 90 29.20 -9.31 -7.23
C ASP A 90 28.15 -9.91 -6.26
N GLY A 91 26.86 -9.72 -6.53
CA GLY A 91 25.76 -10.20 -5.70
C GLY A 91 25.63 -9.51 -4.34
N ARG A 92 26.40 -8.45 -4.06
CA ARG A 92 26.37 -7.77 -2.76
C ARG A 92 25.14 -6.90 -2.55
N PHE A 93 24.58 -6.36 -3.63
CA PHE A 93 23.43 -5.47 -3.57
C PHE A 93 22.31 -5.99 -4.45
N LYS A 94 21.07 -5.68 -4.04
CA LYS A 94 19.92 -5.89 -4.90
C LYS A 94 18.93 -4.74 -4.80
N VAL A 95 18.34 -4.40 -5.93
CA VAL A 95 17.24 -3.43 -6.03
C VAL A 95 16.00 -4.19 -6.48
N GLN A 96 14.92 -4.04 -5.76
CA GLN A 96 13.66 -4.69 -6.07
C GLN A 96 12.57 -3.65 -6.36
N ARG A 97 12.00 -3.70 -7.56
CA ARG A 97 10.77 -3.01 -7.91
C ARG A 97 9.61 -3.98 -7.70
N ALA A 98 8.63 -3.60 -6.89
CA ALA A 98 7.39 -4.34 -6.70
C ALA A 98 6.19 -3.45 -7.03
N ILE A 99 5.21 -4.00 -7.73
CA ILE A 99 3.94 -3.36 -8.01
C ILE A 99 2.87 -4.14 -7.26
N GLN A 100 2.20 -3.47 -6.34
CA GLN A 100 1.09 -4.03 -5.58
C GLN A 100 -0.21 -3.43 -6.11
N GLU A 101 -1.05 -4.28 -6.67
CA GLU A 101 -2.40 -3.90 -7.07
C GLU A 101 -3.30 -3.83 -5.83
N HIS A 102 -4.11 -2.80 -5.77
CA HIS A 102 -5.15 -2.67 -4.77
C HIS A 102 -6.45 -3.22 -5.36
N LEU A 103 -6.85 -4.38 -4.84
CA LEU A 103 -8.03 -5.09 -5.31
C LEU A 103 -9.22 -4.75 -4.40
N GLN A 104 -10.35 -4.47 -5.00
CA GLN A 104 -11.65 -4.34 -4.32
C GLN A 104 -12.68 -5.21 -5.04
N PHE A 105 -13.75 -5.52 -4.33
CA PHE A 105 -14.90 -6.17 -4.92
C PHE A 105 -15.99 -5.14 -5.23
N ASP A 106 -16.68 -5.34 -6.33
CA ASP A 106 -17.90 -4.61 -6.65
C ASP A 106 -19.16 -5.30 -6.07
N GLU A 107 -20.34 -4.81 -6.46
CA GLU A 107 -21.64 -5.30 -5.98
C GLU A 107 -21.90 -6.78 -6.27
N ARG A 108 -21.24 -7.39 -7.25
CA ARG A 108 -21.36 -8.81 -7.57
C ARG A 108 -20.92 -9.73 -6.43
N LEU A 109 -20.07 -9.22 -5.52
CA LEU A 109 -19.73 -9.95 -4.30
C LEU A 109 -20.97 -10.23 -3.42
N GLN A 110 -21.98 -9.33 -3.42
CA GLN A 110 -23.22 -9.57 -2.67
C GLN A 110 -24.03 -10.74 -3.27
N ALA A 111 -24.08 -10.83 -4.60
CA ALA A 111 -24.72 -11.96 -5.26
C ALA A 111 -23.99 -13.28 -4.95
N ALA A 112 -22.66 -13.27 -4.96
CA ALA A 112 -21.86 -14.43 -4.57
C ALA A 112 -22.15 -14.85 -3.12
N ARG A 113 -22.23 -13.89 -2.21
CA ARG A 113 -22.56 -14.16 -0.80
C ARG A 113 -23.93 -14.81 -0.64
N THR A 114 -24.97 -14.29 -1.32
CA THR A 114 -26.33 -14.86 -1.27
C THR A 114 -26.33 -16.32 -1.74
N LEU A 115 -25.66 -16.63 -2.86
CA LEU A 115 -25.55 -17.99 -3.36
C LEU A 115 -24.84 -18.94 -2.38
N ILE A 116 -23.81 -18.44 -1.69
CA ILE A 116 -23.08 -19.19 -0.68
C ILE A 116 -23.97 -19.43 0.55
N ASP A 117 -24.69 -18.42 1.02
CA ASP A 117 -25.60 -18.53 2.16
C ASP A 117 -26.72 -19.54 1.87
N GLU A 118 -27.24 -19.58 0.64
CA GLU A 118 -28.21 -20.61 0.17
C GLU A 118 -27.60 -22.02 0.20
N CYS A 119 -26.36 -22.18 -0.28
CA CYS A 119 -25.65 -23.46 -0.20
C CYS A 119 -25.48 -23.94 1.25
N LEU A 120 -25.06 -23.02 2.12
CA LEU A 120 -24.87 -23.34 3.54
C LEU A 120 -26.18 -23.69 4.24
N ALA A 121 -27.29 -23.01 3.90
CA ALA A 121 -28.60 -23.32 4.46
C ALA A 121 -29.07 -24.75 4.10
N ASP A 122 -28.85 -25.15 2.85
CA ASP A 122 -29.23 -26.50 2.39
C ASP A 122 -28.31 -27.60 2.94
N TRP A 123 -27.04 -27.27 3.18
CA TRP A 123 -26.06 -28.24 3.73
C TRP A 123 -26.14 -28.38 5.25
N THR A 124 -27.00 -27.61 5.96
CA THR A 124 -27.04 -27.57 7.44
C THR A 124 -27.37 -28.91 8.09
N ALA A 125 -27.95 -29.87 7.35
CA ALA A 125 -28.15 -31.22 7.88
C ALA A 125 -26.86 -32.08 7.90
N ASP A 126 -25.86 -31.80 7.01
CA ASP A 126 -24.64 -32.59 6.84
C ASP A 126 -23.33 -31.76 6.75
N ALA A 127 -23.42 -30.42 6.79
CA ALA A 127 -22.23 -29.60 6.64
C ALA A 127 -21.37 -29.60 7.91
N ARG A 128 -20.08 -29.89 7.71
CA ARG A 128 -19.10 -29.78 8.78
C ARG A 128 -19.08 -28.34 9.33
N PRO A 129 -19.20 -28.14 10.66
CA PRO A 129 -19.19 -26.81 11.27
C PRO A 129 -17.97 -25.96 10.90
N GLU A 130 -16.84 -26.65 10.58
CA GLU A 130 -15.60 -26.02 10.16
C GLU A 130 -15.73 -25.27 8.83
N VAL A 131 -16.50 -25.81 7.86
CA VAL A 131 -16.73 -25.16 6.55
C VAL A 131 -17.56 -23.91 6.75
N GLN A 132 -18.61 -23.95 7.58
CA GLN A 132 -19.42 -22.79 7.91
C GLN A 132 -18.58 -21.67 8.56
N ALA A 133 -17.69 -22.04 9.51
CA ALA A 133 -16.80 -21.10 10.16
C ALA A 133 -15.81 -20.43 9.19
N ILE A 134 -15.23 -21.22 8.25
CA ILE A 134 -14.32 -20.70 7.22
C ILE A 134 -15.04 -19.70 6.30
N VAL A 135 -16.23 -20.04 5.84
CA VAL A 135 -17.03 -19.18 4.96
C VAL A 135 -17.47 -17.91 5.67
N ALA A 136 -18.03 -18.02 6.88
CA ALA A 136 -18.40 -16.85 7.67
C ALA A 136 -17.18 -15.93 7.93
N GLY A 137 -16.02 -16.53 8.25
CA GLY A 137 -14.78 -15.81 8.45
C GLY A 137 -14.27 -15.07 7.21
N ALA A 138 -14.56 -15.56 6.01
CA ALA A 138 -14.11 -14.93 4.75
C ALA A 138 -14.82 -13.58 4.51
N PHE A 139 -16.08 -13.45 4.90
CA PHE A 139 -16.89 -12.24 4.73
C PHE A 139 -16.87 -11.29 5.94
N ASN A 140 -16.12 -11.63 6.99
CA ASN A 140 -15.95 -10.72 8.11
C ASN A 140 -15.19 -9.46 7.70
N THR A 141 -15.76 -8.32 8.07
CA THR A 141 -15.16 -7.01 7.84
C THR A 141 -14.11 -6.70 8.90
N ASP A 142 -13.13 -5.87 8.53
CA ASP A 142 -12.22 -5.25 9.47
C ASP A 142 -12.89 -4.10 10.25
N LYS A 143 -12.12 -3.43 11.13
CA LYS A 143 -12.62 -2.29 11.92
C LYS A 143 -13.07 -1.09 11.06
N GLN A 144 -12.68 -1.06 9.79
CA GLN A 144 -13.01 -0.01 8.82
C GLN A 144 -14.16 -0.43 7.88
N GLY A 145 -14.73 -1.63 8.08
CA GLY A 145 -15.84 -2.15 7.27
C GLY A 145 -15.41 -2.84 5.96
N ASN A 146 -14.10 -3.04 5.73
CA ASN A 146 -13.61 -3.66 4.50
C ASN A 146 -13.56 -5.19 4.62
N ILE A 147 -13.96 -5.87 3.55
CA ILE A 147 -13.84 -7.32 3.42
C ILE A 147 -12.43 -7.66 2.91
N SER A 148 -11.79 -8.65 3.52
CA SER A 148 -10.47 -9.10 3.10
C SER A 148 -10.54 -9.85 1.77
N THR A 149 -10.01 -9.26 0.69
CA THR A 149 -9.93 -9.85 -0.65
C THR A 149 -9.26 -11.22 -0.63
N GLY A 150 -8.17 -11.35 0.13
CA GLY A 150 -7.44 -12.62 0.24
C GLY A 150 -8.26 -13.75 0.87
N ARG A 151 -9.07 -13.44 1.90
CA ARG A 151 -9.94 -14.44 2.56
C ARG A 151 -11.07 -14.90 1.64
N VAL A 152 -11.71 -13.97 0.94
CA VAL A 152 -12.76 -14.32 -0.02
C VAL A 152 -12.20 -15.15 -1.18
N LEU A 153 -11.04 -14.77 -1.71
CA LEU A 153 -10.38 -15.54 -2.78
C LEU A 153 -9.94 -16.93 -2.33
N ALA A 154 -9.66 -17.14 -1.05
CA ALA A 154 -9.33 -18.46 -0.52
C ALA A 154 -10.50 -19.45 -0.64
N LEU A 155 -11.77 -18.97 -0.66
CA LEU A 155 -12.94 -19.83 -0.85
C LEU A 155 -12.91 -20.54 -2.22
N ARG A 156 -12.32 -19.93 -3.24
CA ARG A 156 -12.18 -20.53 -4.58
C ARG A 156 -11.29 -21.77 -4.64
N ARG A 157 -10.50 -22.00 -3.59
CA ARG A 157 -9.65 -23.19 -3.45
C ARG A 157 -10.40 -24.39 -2.89
N LEU A 158 -11.63 -24.18 -2.41
CA LEU A 158 -12.46 -25.25 -1.90
C LEU A 158 -13.11 -26.00 -3.08
N GLU A 159 -12.80 -27.29 -3.23
CA GLU A 159 -13.33 -28.15 -4.28
C GLU A 159 -14.73 -28.65 -3.93
N ILE A 160 -15.72 -27.75 -4.00
CA ILE A 160 -17.13 -28.06 -3.75
C ILE A 160 -17.88 -28.18 -5.07
N LYS A 161 -18.55 -29.31 -5.31
CA LYS A 161 -19.20 -29.66 -6.58
C LYS A 161 -20.65 -29.13 -6.73
N ASP A 162 -21.18 -28.38 -5.78
CA ASP A 162 -22.50 -27.77 -5.86
C ASP A 162 -22.53 -26.68 -6.96
N GLU A 163 -23.51 -26.71 -7.83
CA GLU A 163 -23.61 -25.76 -8.95
C GLU A 163 -23.77 -24.30 -8.48
N ARG A 164 -24.49 -24.07 -7.38
CA ARG A 164 -24.65 -22.72 -6.80
C ARG A 164 -23.32 -22.22 -6.25
N TRP A 165 -22.56 -23.12 -5.59
CA TRP A 165 -21.20 -22.81 -5.15
C TRP A 165 -20.30 -22.41 -6.32
N GLN A 166 -20.32 -23.17 -7.41
CA GLN A 166 -19.52 -22.87 -8.60
C GLN A 166 -19.91 -21.52 -9.22
N ARG A 167 -21.21 -21.21 -9.28
CA ARG A 167 -21.68 -19.88 -9.71
C ARG A 167 -21.21 -18.77 -8.78
N ALA A 168 -21.26 -18.99 -7.47
CA ALA A 168 -20.73 -18.03 -6.49
C ALA A 168 -19.22 -17.79 -6.68
N MET A 169 -18.44 -18.84 -6.92
CA MET A 169 -16.99 -18.73 -7.17
C MET A 169 -16.67 -17.98 -8.46
N THR A 170 -17.51 -18.16 -9.49
CA THR A 170 -17.43 -17.39 -10.73
C THR A 170 -17.73 -15.91 -10.47
N ALA A 171 -18.82 -15.61 -9.76
CA ALA A 171 -19.19 -14.24 -9.41
C ALA A 171 -18.12 -13.54 -8.55
N ILE A 172 -17.47 -14.23 -7.59
CA ILE A 172 -16.33 -13.71 -6.85
C ILE A 172 -15.18 -13.35 -7.80
N GLY A 173 -14.89 -14.19 -8.80
CA GLY A 173 -13.83 -13.93 -9.78
C GLY A 173 -14.11 -12.70 -10.62
N GLU A 174 -15.35 -12.51 -11.04
CA GLU A 174 -15.81 -11.39 -11.86
C GLU A 174 -15.98 -10.09 -11.05
N ALA A 175 -16.23 -10.18 -9.75
CA ALA A 175 -16.39 -9.04 -8.86
C ALA A 175 -15.07 -8.32 -8.55
N ILE A 176 -13.92 -8.92 -8.86
CA ILE A 176 -12.61 -8.34 -8.56
C ILE A 176 -12.32 -7.18 -9.49
N GLN A 177 -12.03 -6.03 -8.91
CA GLN A 177 -11.59 -4.84 -9.63
C GLN A 177 -10.25 -4.34 -9.11
N VAL A 178 -9.36 -3.96 -10.03
CA VAL A 178 -8.11 -3.27 -9.70
C VAL A 178 -8.42 -1.77 -9.61
N VAL A 179 -8.59 -1.26 -8.40
CA VAL A 179 -8.93 0.15 -8.15
C VAL A 179 -7.72 1.06 -8.05
N GLY A 180 -6.52 0.46 -8.05
CA GLY A 180 -5.28 1.21 -8.03
C GLY A 180 -4.07 0.29 -7.98
N SER A 181 -2.89 0.86 -8.15
CA SER A 181 -1.63 0.16 -7.95
C SER A 181 -0.65 1.07 -7.22
N LYS A 182 0.15 0.48 -6.34
CA LYS A 182 1.28 1.17 -5.69
C LYS A 182 2.58 0.52 -6.09
N SER A 183 3.52 1.35 -6.54
CA SER A 183 4.86 0.89 -6.88
C SER A 183 5.82 1.16 -5.74
N TYR A 184 6.60 0.16 -5.41
CA TYR A 184 7.60 0.19 -4.34
C TYR A 184 8.98 -0.10 -4.91
N VAL A 185 9.98 0.58 -4.37
CA VAL A 185 11.39 0.25 -4.56
C VAL A 185 11.98 -0.10 -3.19
N ARG A 186 12.71 -1.18 -3.13
CA ARG A 186 13.51 -1.56 -1.97
C ARG A 186 14.93 -1.85 -2.40
N VAL A 187 15.87 -1.35 -1.63
CA VAL A 187 17.30 -1.55 -1.84
C VAL A 187 17.82 -2.40 -0.70
N TYR A 188 18.69 -3.36 -1.03
CA TYR A 188 19.19 -4.32 -0.06
C TYR A 188 20.69 -4.49 -0.19
N GLU A 189 21.31 -4.83 0.91
CA GLU A 189 22.71 -5.22 1.04
C GLU A 189 22.79 -6.64 1.60
N ARG A 190 23.69 -7.43 1.04
CA ARG A 190 23.96 -8.80 1.49
C ARG A 190 24.66 -8.80 2.84
N VAL A 191 24.26 -9.71 3.72
CA VAL A 191 24.86 -9.84 5.05
C VAL A 191 26.01 -10.82 5.00
N GLY A 192 27.24 -10.31 4.92
CA GLY A 192 28.47 -11.12 4.80
C GLY A 192 28.44 -12.04 3.59
N GLU A 193 28.84 -13.29 3.76
CA GLU A 193 28.86 -14.35 2.74
C GLU A 193 27.55 -15.15 2.70
N SER A 194 26.51 -14.73 3.43
CA SER A 194 25.23 -15.46 3.51
C SER A 194 24.30 -15.13 2.35
N ASP A 195 23.24 -15.92 2.14
CA ASP A 195 22.17 -15.60 1.16
C ASP A 195 21.12 -14.63 1.70
N PHE A 196 21.33 -14.08 2.90
CA PHE A 196 20.44 -13.11 3.51
C PHE A 196 20.77 -11.68 3.06
N TYR A 197 19.70 -10.93 2.77
CA TYR A 197 19.78 -9.52 2.42
C TYR A 197 19.05 -8.68 3.45
N ARG A 198 19.72 -7.65 3.94
CA ARG A 198 19.15 -6.62 4.81
C ARG A 198 18.69 -5.44 3.97
N VAL A 199 17.50 -4.93 4.24
CA VAL A 199 17.01 -3.72 3.57
C VAL A 199 17.84 -2.51 4.01
N ILE A 200 18.19 -1.64 3.06
CA ILE A 200 18.70 -0.31 3.37
C ILE A 200 17.48 0.57 3.66
N PRO A 201 17.26 0.97 4.92
CA PRO A 201 16.04 1.68 5.30
C PRO A 201 16.04 3.11 4.78
N LEU A 202 14.91 3.53 4.23
CA LEU A 202 14.62 4.92 3.83
C LEU A 202 13.50 5.52 4.68
N ASP A 203 13.08 4.81 5.70
CA ASP A 203 12.11 5.22 6.70
C ASP A 203 12.85 5.62 7.97
N ILE A 204 12.59 6.84 8.46
CA ILE A 204 13.26 7.40 9.65
C ILE A 204 13.08 6.53 10.90
N ALA A 205 11.97 5.78 11.00
CA ALA A 205 11.72 4.87 12.11
C ALA A 205 12.61 3.61 12.06
N ALA A 206 13.15 3.27 10.90
CA ALA A 206 13.95 2.08 10.66
C ALA A 206 15.45 2.39 10.47
N VAL A 207 15.82 3.67 10.35
CA VAL A 207 17.22 4.12 10.27
C VAL A 207 17.84 4.01 11.66
N PRO A 208 18.96 3.28 11.85
CA PRO A 208 19.64 3.24 13.13
C PRO A 208 20.17 4.63 13.52
N ALA A 209 20.07 4.97 14.82
CA ALA A 209 20.58 6.21 15.37
C ALA A 209 22.11 6.17 15.50
#